data_7293a6cfd3ade5a12c2d8e818d610e55
#
_entry.id   7293a6cfd3ade5a12c2d8e818d610e55
#
_cell.length_a   1.000
_cell.length_b   1.000
_cell.length_c   1.000
_cell.angle_alpha   90.00
_cell.angle_beta   90.00
_cell.angle_gamma   90.00
#
_symmetry.space_group_name_H-M   'P 1'
#
loop_
_entity.id
_entity.type
_entity.pdbx_description
1 polymer ?
#
loop_
_entity_poly.entity_id
_entity_poly.type
_entity_poly.pdbx_seq_one_letter_code
_entity_poly.pdbx_strand_id
1 'polypeptide(L)'
;MTILNYKKFGNGEKKLIFLHELMGDCTNYENCLIYFDKNLFTIFMVDLRGYGLSKNILGKYNLDEAVNDVINLVTNLKLTDYVLVAHSMSSMIAQHIASKDNRVKKLILLTPISYKGVKSTQKAKDSLLTQMEKNNGKIEDIVEQSSKRYNQTWKDYRINLAYNSSLLEARISYMNMYLNIDYESNFEKLEIDVPIKIITGKYDFPVFSKNEVAKYFEEFNDVEIVEFEEAGHYPMIECPLLFASKIEFWVKNL
;
A
#
# COMPACT_ATOMS: atom_id res chain seq x y z
N MET A 1 -7.42 20.53 -11.23
CA MET A 1 -7.52 19.29 -10.44
C MET A 1 -6.49 18.31 -11.00
N THR A 2 -5.54 17.87 -10.21
CA THR A 2 -4.53 16.91 -10.64
C THR A 2 -5.13 15.52 -10.62
N ILE A 3 -4.88 14.73 -11.66
CA ILE A 3 -5.35 13.33 -11.75
C ILE A 3 -4.13 12.43 -11.80
N LEU A 4 -4.07 11.46 -10.90
CA LEU A 4 -3.03 10.44 -10.88
C LEU A 4 -3.12 9.55 -12.11
N ASN A 5 -1.95 9.08 -12.55
CA ASN A 5 -1.87 8.10 -13.63
C ASN A 5 -1.98 6.67 -13.08
N TYR A 6 -2.44 5.76 -13.92
CA TYR A 6 -2.67 4.37 -13.57
C TYR A 6 -2.54 3.44 -14.77
N LYS A 7 -2.32 2.16 -14.51
CA LYS A 7 -2.56 1.08 -15.47
C LYS A 7 -3.92 0.46 -15.20
N LYS A 8 -4.62 0.08 -16.25
CA LYS A 8 -5.94 -0.56 -16.16
C LYS A 8 -5.87 -2.00 -16.65
N PHE A 9 -6.49 -2.92 -15.90
CA PHE A 9 -6.71 -4.30 -16.28
C PHE A 9 -8.20 -4.64 -16.25
N GLY A 10 -8.68 -5.37 -17.26
CA GLY A 10 -10.06 -5.85 -17.33
C GLY A 10 -11.10 -4.78 -17.58
N ASN A 11 -12.38 -5.20 -17.64
CA ASN A 11 -13.55 -4.37 -17.92
C ASN A 11 -14.81 -4.83 -17.18
N GLY A 12 -14.65 -5.66 -16.14
CA GLY A 12 -15.73 -6.19 -15.33
C GLY A 12 -16.40 -5.15 -14.44
N GLU A 13 -17.51 -5.55 -13.81
CA GLU A 13 -18.30 -4.67 -12.94
C GLU A 13 -17.64 -4.38 -11.60
N LYS A 14 -16.91 -5.33 -11.03
CA LYS A 14 -16.22 -5.14 -9.74
C LYS A 14 -15.00 -4.23 -9.93
N LYS A 15 -15.03 -3.04 -9.35
CA LYS A 15 -13.98 -2.01 -9.48
C LYS A 15 -13.00 -2.08 -8.31
N LEU A 16 -11.72 -2.22 -8.60
CA LEU A 16 -10.66 -2.26 -7.60
C LEU A 16 -9.65 -1.16 -7.89
N ILE A 17 -9.23 -0.44 -6.84
CA ILE A 17 -8.14 0.52 -6.86
C ILE A 17 -6.98 -0.10 -6.10
N PHE A 18 -5.83 -0.25 -6.74
CA PHE A 18 -4.61 -0.81 -6.13
C PHE A 18 -3.58 0.29 -5.92
N LEU A 19 -3.09 0.45 -4.69
CA LEU A 19 -2.07 1.43 -4.30
C LEU A 19 -0.78 0.71 -3.85
N HIS A 20 0.35 1.14 -4.40
CA HIS A 20 1.68 0.57 -4.14
C HIS A 20 2.29 1.05 -2.81
N GLU A 21 3.41 0.46 -2.41
CA GLU A 21 4.21 0.81 -1.22
C GLU A 21 5.29 1.88 -1.53
N LEU A 22 6.17 2.16 -0.52
CA LEU A 22 7.17 3.22 -0.55
C LEU A 22 8.26 3.05 -1.62
N MET A 23 8.68 1.81 -1.93
CA MET A 23 9.85 1.52 -2.77
C MET A 23 9.47 0.81 -4.08
N GLY A 24 8.26 1.04 -4.58
CA GLY A 24 7.76 0.47 -5.82
C GLY A 24 6.73 1.38 -6.49
N ASP A 25 6.08 0.83 -7.49
CA ASP A 25 5.03 1.48 -8.26
C ASP A 25 3.95 0.46 -8.67
N CYS A 26 3.05 0.85 -9.55
CA CYS A 26 1.95 0.02 -10.02
C CYS A 26 2.40 -1.32 -10.64
N THR A 27 3.66 -1.45 -11.07
CA THR A 27 4.21 -2.68 -11.67
C THR A 27 4.31 -3.83 -10.67
N ASN A 28 4.30 -3.56 -9.36
CA ASN A 28 4.26 -4.59 -8.32
C ASN A 28 3.07 -5.56 -8.47
N TYR A 29 2.00 -5.13 -9.12
CA TYR A 29 0.79 -5.92 -9.29
C TYR A 29 0.70 -6.67 -10.63
N GLU A 30 1.60 -6.39 -11.59
CA GLU A 30 1.48 -6.95 -12.94
C GLU A 30 1.52 -8.47 -12.96
N ASN A 31 2.40 -9.08 -12.16
CA ASN A 31 2.58 -10.54 -12.14
C ASN A 31 1.35 -11.31 -11.63
N CYS A 32 0.47 -10.67 -10.85
CA CYS A 32 -0.74 -11.34 -10.35
C CYS A 32 -1.94 -11.18 -11.28
N LEU A 33 -1.89 -10.28 -12.28
CA LEU A 33 -3.04 -9.97 -13.14
C LEU A 33 -3.52 -11.15 -13.97
N ILE A 34 -2.62 -12.04 -14.39
CA ILE A 34 -2.96 -13.24 -15.19
C ILE A 34 -3.89 -14.20 -14.43
N TYR A 35 -4.01 -14.08 -13.13
CA TYR A 35 -4.85 -14.89 -12.26
C TYR A 35 -6.20 -14.26 -11.91
N PHE A 36 -6.47 -13.03 -12.36
CA PHE A 36 -7.75 -12.36 -12.21
C PHE A 36 -8.66 -12.57 -13.42
N ASP A 37 -9.96 -12.77 -13.19
CA ASP A 37 -10.95 -12.77 -14.27
C ASP A 37 -11.18 -11.33 -14.78
N LYS A 38 -10.67 -11.03 -15.97
CA LYS A 38 -10.79 -9.72 -16.61
C LYS A 38 -12.23 -9.32 -16.96
N ASN A 39 -13.17 -10.28 -17.01
CA ASN A 39 -14.57 -10.02 -17.28
C ASN A 39 -15.37 -9.72 -15.99
N LEU A 40 -14.86 -10.16 -14.83
CA LEU A 40 -15.45 -9.87 -13.53
C LEU A 40 -14.88 -8.58 -12.92
N PHE A 41 -13.59 -8.33 -13.11
CA PHE A 41 -12.87 -7.22 -12.47
C PHE A 41 -12.45 -6.13 -13.45
N THR A 42 -12.49 -4.89 -12.98
CA THR A 42 -11.71 -3.77 -13.51
C THR A 42 -10.77 -3.30 -12.41
N ILE A 43 -9.47 -3.48 -12.62
CA ILE A 43 -8.42 -3.12 -11.67
C ILE A 43 -7.68 -1.88 -12.18
N PHE A 44 -7.63 -0.84 -11.36
CA PHE A 44 -6.85 0.36 -11.58
C PHE A 44 -5.63 0.33 -10.66
N MET A 45 -4.46 0.06 -11.22
CA MET A 45 -3.19 0.08 -10.48
C MET A 45 -2.62 1.49 -10.55
N VAL A 46 -2.73 2.22 -9.46
CA VAL A 46 -2.49 3.67 -9.40
C VAL A 46 -1.09 3.95 -8.90
N ASP A 47 -0.41 4.87 -9.57
CA ASP A 47 0.83 5.45 -9.08
C ASP A 47 0.54 6.74 -8.30
N LEU A 48 0.98 6.77 -7.06
CA LEU A 48 0.90 7.97 -6.23
C LEU A 48 1.76 9.09 -6.83
N ARG A 49 1.45 10.32 -6.48
CA ARG A 49 2.21 11.51 -6.86
C ARG A 49 3.71 11.31 -6.59
N GLY A 50 4.56 11.64 -7.56
CA GLY A 50 6.00 11.42 -7.48
C GLY A 50 6.47 10.00 -7.77
N TYR A 51 5.56 9.07 -8.14
CA TYR A 51 5.83 7.66 -8.42
C TYR A 51 5.42 7.23 -9.83
N GLY A 52 6.10 6.25 -10.38
CA GLY A 52 5.79 5.54 -11.62
C GLY A 52 5.33 6.45 -12.75
N LEU A 53 4.14 6.22 -13.26
CA LEU A 53 3.50 7.03 -14.31
C LEU A 53 3.13 8.44 -13.82
N SER A 54 2.99 8.64 -12.50
CA SER A 54 2.72 9.94 -11.84
C SER A 54 3.99 10.65 -11.36
N LYS A 55 5.19 10.18 -11.75
CA LYS A 55 6.48 10.67 -11.26
C LYS A 55 6.67 12.17 -11.49
N ASN A 56 6.15 12.71 -12.58
CA ASN A 56 6.26 14.13 -12.94
C ASN A 56 5.14 15.00 -12.30
N ILE A 57 4.25 14.42 -11.52
CA ILE A 57 3.25 15.16 -10.77
C ILE A 57 3.89 15.57 -9.45
N LEU A 58 4.32 16.83 -9.35
CA LEU A 58 4.98 17.37 -8.16
C LEU A 58 3.96 17.81 -7.11
N GLY A 59 4.35 17.79 -5.84
CA GLY A 59 3.49 18.23 -4.74
C GLY A 59 4.16 18.21 -3.38
N LYS A 60 3.36 18.13 -2.32
CA LYS A 60 3.82 18.08 -0.92
C LYS A 60 4.10 16.67 -0.43
N TYR A 61 3.59 15.67 -1.13
CA TYR A 61 3.73 14.25 -0.80
C TYR A 61 3.34 13.92 0.65
N ASN A 62 2.28 14.55 1.13
CA ASN A 62 1.74 14.35 2.47
C ASN A 62 0.41 13.58 2.43
N LEU A 63 -0.10 13.22 3.62
CA LEU A 63 -1.30 12.40 3.75
C LEU A 63 -2.54 13.04 3.10
N ASP A 64 -2.80 14.31 3.38
CA ASP A 64 -4.00 15.00 2.86
C ASP A 64 -3.96 15.09 1.33
N GLU A 65 -2.80 15.38 0.74
CA GLU A 65 -2.63 15.42 -0.71
C GLU A 65 -2.84 14.03 -1.31
N ALA A 66 -2.25 12.98 -0.73
CA ALA A 66 -2.40 11.62 -1.22
C ALA A 66 -3.85 11.12 -1.16
N VAL A 67 -4.55 11.38 -0.04
CA VAL A 67 -5.97 11.05 0.12
C VAL A 67 -6.82 11.78 -0.92
N ASN A 68 -6.63 13.08 -1.07
CA ASN A 68 -7.39 13.89 -2.03
C ASN A 68 -7.11 13.48 -3.49
N ASP A 69 -5.87 13.13 -3.82
CA ASP A 69 -5.49 12.69 -5.16
C ASP A 69 -6.23 11.41 -5.57
N VAL A 70 -6.32 10.42 -4.67
CA VAL A 70 -7.04 9.18 -4.94
C VAL A 70 -8.55 9.42 -5.04
N ILE A 71 -9.14 10.22 -4.14
CA ILE A 71 -10.56 10.58 -4.19
C ILE A 71 -10.90 11.32 -5.50
N ASN A 72 -10.02 12.23 -5.93
CA ASN A 72 -10.16 12.95 -7.20
C ASN A 72 -10.08 11.99 -8.41
N LEU A 73 -9.16 11.02 -8.38
CA LEU A 73 -9.07 10.00 -9.42
C LEU A 73 -10.36 9.18 -9.50
N VAL A 74 -10.86 8.67 -8.38
CA VAL A 74 -12.11 7.89 -8.29
C VAL A 74 -13.29 8.71 -8.83
N THR A 75 -13.35 10.01 -8.52
CA THR A 75 -14.38 10.92 -9.03
C THR A 75 -14.25 11.14 -10.53
N ASN A 76 -13.04 11.29 -11.05
CA ASN A 76 -12.77 11.42 -12.49
C ASN A 76 -13.14 10.15 -13.25
N LEU A 77 -12.88 8.97 -12.67
CA LEU A 77 -13.28 7.67 -13.19
C LEU A 77 -14.80 7.42 -13.10
N LYS A 78 -15.55 8.30 -12.44
CA LYS A 78 -17.00 8.18 -12.20
C LYS A 78 -17.39 6.88 -11.50
N LEU A 79 -16.55 6.39 -10.60
CA LEU A 79 -16.86 5.20 -9.81
C LEU A 79 -17.87 5.54 -8.72
N THR A 80 -18.94 4.77 -8.64
CA THR A 80 -19.99 4.88 -7.62
C THR A 80 -19.69 4.01 -6.40
N ASP A 81 -18.92 2.95 -6.61
CA ASP A 81 -18.43 2.03 -5.59
C ASP A 81 -17.11 1.39 -6.04
N TYR A 82 -16.27 1.01 -5.08
CA TYR A 82 -15.01 0.33 -5.35
C TYR A 82 -14.45 -0.36 -4.11
N VAL A 83 -13.59 -1.35 -4.35
CA VAL A 83 -12.72 -1.95 -3.33
C VAL A 83 -11.37 -1.28 -3.38
N LEU A 84 -10.87 -0.86 -2.22
CA LEU A 84 -9.55 -0.24 -2.10
C LEU A 84 -8.55 -1.27 -1.58
N VAL A 85 -7.54 -1.56 -2.39
CA VAL A 85 -6.43 -2.48 -2.06
C VAL A 85 -5.17 -1.65 -1.91
N ALA A 86 -4.52 -1.73 -0.75
CA ALA A 86 -3.36 -0.88 -0.47
C ALA A 86 -2.25 -1.65 0.25
N HIS A 87 -1.01 -1.38 -0.18
CA HIS A 87 0.17 -2.05 0.31
C HIS A 87 1.02 -1.14 1.20
N SER A 88 1.41 -1.67 2.39
CA SER A 88 2.39 -1.06 3.29
C SER A 88 2.07 0.42 3.58
N MET A 89 2.92 1.36 3.16
CA MET A 89 2.70 2.81 3.30
C MET A 89 1.31 3.25 2.85
N SER A 90 0.86 2.80 1.70
CA SER A 90 -0.45 3.19 1.16
C SER A 90 -1.64 2.63 1.97
N SER A 91 -1.43 1.63 2.82
CA SER A 91 -2.48 1.14 3.72
C SER A 91 -2.91 2.20 4.74
N MET A 92 -1.99 3.05 5.20
CA MET A 92 -2.30 4.21 6.02
C MET A 92 -3.17 5.21 5.24
N ILE A 93 -2.78 5.56 4.01
CA ILE A 93 -3.55 6.45 3.12
C ILE A 93 -4.95 5.89 2.89
N ALA A 94 -5.06 4.58 2.62
CA ALA A 94 -6.31 3.91 2.33
C ALA A 94 -7.30 3.90 3.51
N GLN A 95 -6.81 3.78 4.74
CA GLN A 95 -7.64 3.91 5.95
C GLN A 95 -8.26 5.32 6.05
N HIS A 96 -7.46 6.37 5.79
CA HIS A 96 -7.97 7.74 5.75
C HIS A 96 -8.92 8.01 4.57
N ILE A 97 -8.75 7.33 3.43
CA ILE A 97 -9.71 7.40 2.31
C ILE A 97 -11.02 6.73 2.73
N ALA A 98 -10.98 5.53 3.30
CA ALA A 98 -12.16 4.79 3.68
C ALA A 98 -13.03 5.51 4.73
N SER A 99 -12.41 6.32 5.60
CA SER A 99 -13.13 7.15 6.57
C SER A 99 -13.79 8.40 5.96
N LYS A 100 -13.40 8.80 4.72
CA LYS A 100 -13.88 10.03 4.06
C LYS A 100 -14.71 9.79 2.81
N ASP A 101 -14.58 8.62 2.18
CA ASP A 101 -15.21 8.28 0.90
C ASP A 101 -16.15 7.08 1.04
N ASN A 102 -17.44 7.33 1.11
CA ASN A 102 -18.49 6.32 1.26
C ASN A 102 -18.65 5.37 0.05
N ARG A 103 -17.95 5.65 -1.06
CA ARG A 103 -17.88 4.78 -2.25
C ARG A 103 -16.98 3.58 -2.02
N VAL A 104 -16.08 3.61 -1.03
CA VAL A 104 -15.33 2.42 -0.59
C VAL A 104 -16.30 1.40 -0.03
N LYS A 105 -16.31 0.18 -0.57
CA LYS A 105 -17.17 -0.92 -0.08
C LYS A 105 -16.43 -1.97 0.71
N LYS A 106 -15.13 -2.03 0.53
CA LYS A 106 -14.24 -2.92 1.27
C LYS A 106 -12.83 -2.37 1.24
N LEU A 107 -12.12 -2.53 2.33
CA LEU A 107 -10.70 -2.18 2.46
C LEU A 107 -9.88 -3.46 2.52
N ILE A 108 -8.91 -3.62 1.63
CA ILE A 108 -8.00 -4.76 1.63
C ILE A 108 -6.58 -4.23 1.80
N LEU A 109 -5.93 -4.62 2.88
CA LEU A 109 -4.63 -4.10 3.29
C LEU A 109 -3.57 -5.21 3.25
N LEU A 110 -2.44 -4.89 2.64
CA LEU A 110 -1.32 -5.81 2.47
C LEU A 110 -0.17 -5.34 3.35
N THR A 111 0.26 -6.18 4.30
CA THR A 111 1.34 -5.85 5.26
C THR A 111 1.23 -4.40 5.78
N PRO A 112 0.12 -4.07 6.47
CA PRO A 112 -0.29 -2.68 6.64
C PRO A 112 0.46 -1.92 7.72
N ILE A 113 0.56 -0.60 7.52
CA ILE A 113 0.83 0.40 8.55
C ILE A 113 -0.52 0.90 9.09
N SER A 114 -0.61 1.13 10.41
CA SER A 114 -1.78 1.75 11.04
C SER A 114 -2.04 3.17 10.50
N TYR A 115 -3.29 3.61 10.52
CA TYR A 115 -3.65 4.99 10.19
C TYR A 115 -2.94 6.04 11.08
N LYS A 116 -2.48 5.63 12.26
CA LYS A 116 -1.69 6.44 13.19
C LYS A 116 -0.19 6.47 12.83
N GLY A 117 0.24 5.77 11.77
CA GLY A 117 1.64 5.65 11.39
C GLY A 117 2.40 4.57 12.17
N VAL A 118 3.71 4.72 12.26
CA VAL A 118 4.62 3.77 12.92
C VAL A 118 5.09 4.31 14.26
N LYS A 119 4.83 3.55 15.33
CA LYS A 119 5.35 3.87 16.65
C LYS A 119 6.85 3.58 16.74
N SER A 120 7.65 4.59 16.95
CA SER A 120 9.12 4.47 17.11
C SER A 120 9.67 5.65 17.88
N THR A 121 10.94 5.54 18.34
CA THR A 121 11.62 6.67 18.99
C THR A 121 11.99 7.74 17.96
N GLN A 122 11.98 9.02 18.33
CA GLN A 122 12.34 10.11 17.41
C GLN A 122 13.75 9.90 16.84
N LYS A 123 14.70 9.47 17.66
CA LYS A 123 16.05 9.17 17.22
C LYS A 123 16.11 8.11 16.11
N ALA A 124 15.29 7.06 16.21
CA ALA A 124 15.22 6.01 15.19
C ALA A 124 14.58 6.52 13.89
N LYS A 125 13.52 7.34 14.00
CA LYS A 125 12.85 7.98 12.86
C LYS A 125 13.81 8.91 12.11
N ASP A 126 14.50 9.80 12.82
CA ASP A 126 15.45 10.74 12.25
C ASP A 126 16.63 10.02 11.58
N SER A 127 17.14 8.96 12.22
CA SER A 127 18.21 8.14 11.64
C SER A 127 17.77 7.50 10.33
N LEU A 128 16.55 6.96 10.27
CA LEU A 128 16.02 6.30 9.08
C LEU A 128 15.83 7.31 7.93
N LEU A 129 15.25 8.47 8.21
CA LEU A 129 15.07 9.55 7.23
C LEU A 129 16.43 10.05 6.70
N THR A 130 17.38 10.35 7.60
CA THR A 130 18.72 10.81 7.21
C THR A 130 19.45 9.79 6.32
N GLN A 131 19.33 8.49 6.61
CA GLN A 131 19.94 7.45 5.80
C GLN A 131 19.29 7.37 4.41
N MET A 132 17.95 7.49 4.35
CA MET A 132 17.22 7.51 3.08
C MET A 132 17.57 8.73 2.22
N GLU A 133 17.70 9.92 2.84
CA GLU A 133 18.10 11.16 2.17
C GLU A 133 19.49 11.05 1.53
N LYS A 134 20.44 10.52 2.28
CA LYS A 134 21.83 10.36 1.82
C LYS A 134 22.00 9.24 0.82
N ASN A 135 21.00 8.42 0.61
CA ASN A 135 21.06 7.24 -0.25
C ASN A 135 22.21 6.27 0.12
N ASN A 136 22.57 6.20 1.40
CA ASN A 136 23.72 5.48 1.94
C ASN A 136 23.46 3.98 2.12
N GLY A 137 23.07 3.28 1.06
CA GLY A 137 22.80 1.84 1.12
C GLY A 137 21.53 1.47 1.89
N LYS A 138 20.67 2.45 2.23
CA LYS A 138 19.47 2.16 3.03
C LYS A 138 18.43 1.33 2.30
N ILE A 139 18.30 1.54 0.99
CA ILE A 139 17.41 0.71 0.15
C ILE A 139 17.93 -0.72 0.12
N GLU A 140 19.22 -0.90 -0.09
CA GLU A 140 19.88 -2.20 -0.11
C GLU A 140 19.68 -2.92 1.22
N ASP A 141 19.87 -2.25 2.36
CA ASP A 141 19.63 -2.82 3.69
C ASP A 141 18.18 -3.28 3.88
N ILE A 142 17.21 -2.47 3.47
CA ILE A 142 15.79 -2.81 3.58
C ILE A 142 15.48 -4.01 2.68
N VAL A 143 15.96 -4.02 1.45
CA VAL A 143 15.78 -5.13 0.52
C VAL A 143 16.45 -6.40 1.05
N GLU A 144 17.69 -6.32 1.57
CA GLU A 144 18.38 -7.45 2.16
C GLU A 144 17.58 -8.06 3.32
N GLN A 145 17.06 -7.23 4.21
CA GLN A 145 16.29 -7.68 5.36
C GLN A 145 14.92 -8.28 4.98
N SER A 146 14.22 -7.69 4.02
CA SER A 146 12.91 -8.16 3.56
C SER A 146 12.99 -9.33 2.58
N SER A 147 14.18 -9.62 2.02
CA SER A 147 14.38 -10.57 0.93
C SER A 147 15.38 -11.69 1.28
N LYS A 148 15.59 -11.98 2.54
CA LYS A 148 16.56 -13.03 3.00
C LYS A 148 16.35 -14.41 2.38
N ARG A 149 15.12 -14.71 1.96
CA ARG A 149 14.71 -15.98 1.35
C ARG A 149 15.07 -16.08 -0.13
N TYR A 150 15.35 -14.95 -0.78
CA TYR A 150 15.47 -14.88 -2.22
C TYR A 150 16.93 -14.69 -2.67
N ASN A 151 17.18 -15.06 -3.93
CA ASN A 151 18.47 -14.93 -4.56
C ASN A 151 18.80 -13.48 -4.96
N GLN A 152 20.01 -13.27 -5.45
CA GLN A 152 20.50 -11.95 -5.84
C GLN A 152 19.67 -11.30 -6.95
N THR A 153 19.14 -12.09 -7.90
CA THR A 153 18.29 -11.58 -8.99
C THR A 153 17.04 -10.87 -8.46
N TRP A 154 16.41 -11.45 -7.42
CA TRP A 154 15.28 -10.80 -6.75
C TRP A 154 15.71 -9.50 -6.07
N LYS A 155 16.81 -9.51 -5.35
CA LYS A 155 17.31 -8.32 -4.63
C LYS A 155 17.63 -7.20 -5.61
N ASP A 156 18.35 -7.51 -6.69
CA ASP A 156 18.70 -6.55 -7.74
C ASP A 156 17.44 -5.95 -8.40
N TYR A 157 16.43 -6.78 -8.66
CA TYR A 157 15.14 -6.30 -9.17
C TYR A 157 14.47 -5.31 -8.21
N ARG A 158 14.40 -5.65 -6.90
CA ARG A 158 13.77 -4.78 -5.89
C ARG A 158 14.56 -3.48 -5.68
N ILE A 159 15.88 -3.56 -5.62
CA ILE A 159 16.75 -2.38 -5.50
C ILE A 159 16.56 -1.46 -6.72
N ASN A 160 16.62 -2.02 -7.92
CA ASN A 160 16.44 -1.24 -9.14
C ASN A 160 15.06 -0.57 -9.21
N LEU A 161 13.99 -1.30 -8.85
CA LEU A 161 12.66 -0.73 -8.79
C LEU A 161 12.57 0.40 -7.76
N ALA A 162 13.10 0.21 -6.55
CA ALA A 162 13.09 1.22 -5.50
C ALA A 162 13.78 2.53 -5.92
N TYR A 163 14.91 2.45 -6.62
CA TYR A 163 15.60 3.65 -7.12
C TYR A 163 14.86 4.34 -8.27
N ASN A 164 14.21 3.59 -9.14
CA ASN A 164 13.63 4.10 -10.37
C ASN A 164 12.14 4.45 -10.28
N SER A 165 11.40 3.87 -9.32
CA SER A 165 9.95 4.05 -9.21
C SER A 165 9.53 5.45 -8.75
N SER A 166 10.37 6.18 -8.01
CA SER A 166 9.98 7.45 -7.40
C SER A 166 11.00 8.57 -7.56
N LEU A 167 10.55 9.80 -7.35
CA LEU A 167 11.44 10.90 -7.00
C LEU A 167 11.95 10.70 -5.58
N LEU A 168 13.22 11.04 -5.33
CA LEU A 168 13.81 10.94 -3.99
C LEU A 168 13.04 11.79 -2.97
N GLU A 169 12.68 13.00 -3.35
CA GLU A 169 11.86 13.90 -2.51
C GLU A 169 10.52 13.29 -2.14
N ALA A 170 9.81 12.67 -3.10
CA ALA A 170 8.54 12.01 -2.85
C ALA A 170 8.69 10.85 -1.86
N ARG A 171 9.70 10.00 -2.07
CA ARG A 171 9.98 8.86 -1.19
C ARG A 171 10.30 9.29 0.23
N ILE A 172 11.13 10.33 0.41
CA ILE A 172 11.48 10.89 1.72
C ILE A 172 10.24 11.48 2.39
N SER A 173 9.44 12.28 1.67
CA SER A 173 8.28 12.95 2.22
C SER A 173 7.18 11.95 2.64
N TYR A 174 6.92 10.91 1.83
CA TYR A 174 6.00 9.86 2.22
C TYR A 174 6.55 8.98 3.36
N MET A 175 7.85 8.75 3.43
CA MET A 175 8.46 8.09 4.58
C MET A 175 8.28 8.93 5.85
N ASN A 176 8.55 10.22 5.77
CA ASN A 176 8.32 11.16 6.85
C ASN A 176 6.84 11.19 7.29
N MET A 177 5.92 11.12 6.34
CA MET A 177 4.47 11.08 6.61
C MET A 177 4.10 9.98 7.60
N TYR A 178 4.47 8.72 7.35
CA TYR A 178 4.07 7.63 8.24
C TYR A 178 4.97 7.46 9.48
N LEU A 179 6.18 8.02 9.48
CA LEU A 179 7.06 8.00 10.65
C LEU A 179 6.72 9.11 11.65
N ASN A 180 6.36 10.30 11.17
CA ASN A 180 6.20 11.50 11.97
C ASN A 180 4.77 12.04 12.01
N ILE A 181 3.79 11.29 11.50
CA ILE A 181 2.41 11.57 11.86
C ILE A 181 2.30 11.49 13.38
N ASP A 182 1.67 12.48 13.97
CA ASP A 182 1.61 12.58 15.42
C ASP A 182 0.78 11.42 16.01
N TYR A 183 1.47 10.36 16.37
CA TYR A 183 0.89 9.13 16.91
C TYR A 183 0.16 9.36 18.26
N GLU A 184 0.54 10.40 18.99
CA GLU A 184 0.05 10.68 20.35
C GLU A 184 -0.95 11.84 20.40
N SER A 185 -0.97 12.74 19.41
CA SER A 185 -1.93 13.82 19.36
C SER A 185 -3.26 13.31 18.84
N ASN A 186 -4.25 13.22 19.69
CA ASN A 186 -5.70 13.34 19.46
C ASN A 186 -6.21 13.05 18.03
N PHE A 187 -5.71 12.01 17.34
CA PHE A 187 -6.46 11.45 16.24
C PHE A 187 -7.75 10.91 16.82
N GLU A 188 -8.85 11.60 16.55
CA GLU A 188 -10.14 10.97 16.67
C GLU A 188 -10.06 9.62 15.95
N LYS A 189 -10.53 8.57 16.59
CA LYS A 189 -10.61 7.24 16.00
C LYS A 189 -11.23 7.37 14.60
N LEU A 190 -10.57 6.85 13.57
CA LEU A 190 -11.17 6.83 12.24
C LEU A 190 -12.42 5.96 12.27
N GLU A 191 -13.54 6.50 11.82
CA GLU A 191 -14.74 5.73 11.54
C GLU A 191 -14.59 5.05 10.18
N ILE A 192 -14.45 3.74 10.19
CA ILE A 192 -14.38 2.89 9.00
C ILE A 192 -15.48 1.85 9.13
N ASP A 193 -16.58 2.07 8.41
CA ASP A 193 -17.81 1.25 8.48
C ASP A 193 -17.85 0.15 7.40
N VAL A 194 -16.71 -0.15 6.77
CA VAL A 194 -16.62 -1.19 5.75
C VAL A 194 -15.74 -2.34 6.23
N PRO A 195 -15.97 -3.58 5.71
CA PRO A 195 -15.12 -4.71 6.03
C PRO A 195 -13.65 -4.45 5.71
N ILE A 196 -12.76 -4.77 6.67
CA ILE A 196 -11.32 -4.68 6.53
C ILE A 196 -10.75 -6.09 6.41
N LYS A 197 -10.08 -6.37 5.29
CA LYS A 197 -9.43 -7.65 5.04
C LYS A 197 -7.93 -7.41 4.95
N ILE A 198 -7.14 -8.22 5.65
CA ILE A 198 -5.70 -8.00 5.79
C ILE A 198 -4.93 -9.25 5.37
N ILE A 199 -3.88 -9.05 4.56
CA ILE A 199 -2.88 -10.08 4.26
C ILE A 199 -1.58 -9.67 4.91
N THR A 200 -1.01 -10.55 5.73
CA THR A 200 0.35 -10.48 6.26
C THR A 200 1.21 -11.58 5.65
N GLY A 201 2.52 -11.40 5.62
CA GLY A 201 3.47 -12.42 5.21
C GLY A 201 4.25 -12.94 6.39
N LYS A 202 4.40 -14.26 6.49
CA LYS A 202 5.11 -14.94 7.60
C LYS A 202 6.58 -14.51 7.72
N TYR A 203 7.20 -14.18 6.60
CA TYR A 203 8.62 -13.81 6.52
C TYR A 203 8.88 -12.32 6.43
N ASP A 204 7.86 -11.50 6.72
CA ASP A 204 7.98 -10.05 6.76
C ASP A 204 8.73 -9.58 8.03
N PHE A 205 8.99 -8.27 8.10
CA PHE A 205 9.53 -7.67 9.32
C PHE A 205 8.61 -7.92 10.51
N PRO A 206 9.16 -8.12 11.73
CA PRO A 206 8.36 -8.42 12.92
C PRO A 206 7.19 -7.44 13.16
N VAL A 207 7.36 -6.17 12.82
CA VAL A 207 6.33 -5.12 12.96
C VAL A 207 5.10 -5.37 12.06
N PHE A 208 5.24 -6.14 10.98
CA PHE A 208 4.17 -6.54 10.07
C PHE A 208 3.66 -7.96 10.33
N SER A 209 4.12 -8.63 11.39
CA SER A 209 3.60 -9.94 11.76
C SER A 209 2.11 -9.89 12.07
N LYS A 210 1.41 -11.00 11.82
CA LYS A 210 -0.04 -11.11 12.08
C LYS A 210 -0.43 -10.64 13.47
N ASN A 211 0.36 -10.99 14.49
CA ASN A 211 0.07 -10.63 15.88
C ASN A 211 0.24 -9.13 16.15
N GLU A 212 1.26 -8.48 15.57
CA GLU A 212 1.45 -7.04 15.73
C GLU A 212 0.39 -6.26 14.96
N VAL A 213 0.09 -6.67 13.73
CA VAL A 213 -0.96 -6.07 12.92
C VAL A 213 -2.32 -6.18 13.60
N ALA A 214 -2.65 -7.33 14.20
CA ALA A 214 -3.92 -7.52 14.92
C ALA A 214 -4.15 -6.46 16.01
N LYS A 215 -3.09 -6.07 16.75
CA LYS A 215 -3.18 -5.03 17.80
C LYS A 215 -3.56 -3.66 17.23
N TYR A 216 -3.11 -3.33 16.01
CA TYR A 216 -3.44 -2.05 15.39
C TYR A 216 -4.86 -1.97 14.86
N PHE A 217 -5.48 -3.12 14.60
CA PHE A 217 -6.81 -3.21 13.99
C PHE A 217 -7.90 -3.71 14.96
N GLU A 218 -7.57 -4.00 16.23
CA GLU A 218 -8.54 -4.48 17.23
C GLU A 218 -9.67 -3.48 17.53
N GLU A 219 -9.45 -2.21 17.21
CA GLU A 219 -10.46 -1.15 17.42
C GLU A 219 -11.55 -1.12 16.33
N PHE A 220 -11.42 -1.89 15.23
CA PHE A 220 -12.39 -1.96 14.13
C PHE A 220 -13.25 -3.23 14.24
N ASN A 221 -14.52 -3.17 13.80
CA ASN A 221 -15.49 -4.21 14.05
C ASN A 221 -15.44 -5.42 13.11
N ASP A 222 -15.20 -5.21 11.81
CA ASP A 222 -15.18 -6.29 10.79
C ASP A 222 -13.79 -6.43 10.19
N VAL A 223 -12.91 -7.11 10.92
CA VAL A 223 -11.52 -7.35 10.52
C VAL A 223 -11.24 -8.83 10.36
N GLU A 224 -10.75 -9.23 9.19
CA GLU A 224 -10.21 -10.57 8.92
C GLU A 224 -8.73 -10.46 8.56
N ILE A 225 -7.85 -11.18 9.27
CA ILE A 225 -6.40 -11.20 9.03
C ILE A 225 -5.99 -12.60 8.60
N VAL A 226 -5.39 -12.70 7.42
CA VAL A 226 -4.83 -13.93 6.87
C VAL A 226 -3.33 -13.78 6.71
N GLU A 227 -2.57 -14.75 7.22
CA GLU A 227 -1.13 -14.83 7.01
C GLU A 227 -0.82 -15.76 5.83
N PHE A 228 0.00 -15.27 4.90
CA PHE A 228 0.53 -16.09 3.83
C PHE A 228 1.83 -16.74 4.29
N GLU A 229 1.80 -18.07 4.46
CA GLU A 229 2.88 -18.90 4.99
C GLU A 229 4.18 -18.81 4.16
N GLU A 230 4.05 -18.52 2.85
CA GLU A 230 5.16 -18.46 1.90
C GLU A 230 5.46 -17.04 1.41
N ALA A 231 4.89 -15.99 2.02
CA ALA A 231 5.16 -14.61 1.66
C ALA A 231 5.94 -13.86 2.73
N GLY A 232 6.66 -12.84 2.29
CA GLY A 232 7.19 -11.74 3.11
C GLY A 232 6.40 -10.47 2.86
N HIS A 233 7.12 -9.37 2.57
CA HIS A 233 6.51 -8.05 2.42
C HIS A 233 5.72 -7.84 1.12
N TYR A 234 5.88 -8.72 0.12
CA TYR A 234 5.32 -8.53 -1.23
C TYR A 234 4.39 -9.69 -1.65
N PRO A 235 3.28 -9.95 -0.93
CA PRO A 235 2.43 -11.13 -1.18
C PRO A 235 1.90 -11.20 -2.63
N MET A 236 1.68 -10.05 -3.31
CA MET A 236 1.24 -9.99 -4.70
C MET A 236 2.31 -10.43 -5.71
N ILE A 237 3.59 -10.40 -5.34
CA ILE A 237 4.73 -10.83 -6.17
C ILE A 237 5.21 -12.21 -5.76
N GLU A 238 5.24 -12.47 -4.45
CA GLU A 238 5.80 -13.70 -3.86
C GLU A 238 4.84 -14.89 -3.99
N CYS A 239 3.52 -14.63 -3.88
CA CYS A 239 2.46 -15.65 -3.97
C CYS A 239 1.32 -15.17 -4.90
N PRO A 240 1.58 -14.83 -6.18
CA PRO A 240 0.63 -14.08 -7.02
C PRO A 240 -0.70 -14.81 -7.25
N LEU A 241 -0.68 -16.14 -7.41
CA LEU A 241 -1.90 -16.95 -7.55
C LEU A 241 -2.74 -16.92 -6.28
N LEU A 242 -2.11 -17.15 -5.11
CA LEU A 242 -2.80 -17.15 -3.82
C LEU A 242 -3.37 -15.76 -3.52
N PHE A 243 -2.60 -14.72 -3.80
CA PHE A 243 -3.03 -13.33 -3.68
C PHE A 243 -4.28 -13.05 -4.49
N ALA A 244 -4.26 -13.33 -5.81
CA ALA A 244 -5.39 -13.08 -6.68
C ALA A 244 -6.63 -13.88 -6.23
N SER A 245 -6.47 -15.18 -5.93
CA SER A 245 -7.57 -16.03 -5.46
C SER A 245 -8.20 -15.51 -4.16
N LYS A 246 -7.38 -14.98 -3.23
CA LYS A 246 -7.88 -14.44 -1.96
C LYS A 246 -8.63 -13.12 -2.18
N ILE A 247 -8.10 -12.22 -3.01
CA ILE A 247 -8.81 -10.98 -3.39
C ILE A 247 -10.14 -11.32 -4.06
N GLU A 248 -10.16 -12.23 -5.04
CA GLU A 248 -11.40 -12.65 -5.69
C GLU A 248 -12.42 -13.20 -4.71
N PHE A 249 -12.00 -14.09 -3.79
CA PHE A 249 -12.87 -14.67 -2.76
C PHE A 249 -13.53 -13.58 -1.92
N TRP A 250 -12.78 -12.56 -1.51
CA TRP A 250 -13.30 -11.46 -0.69
C TRP A 250 -14.21 -10.48 -1.46
N VAL A 251 -14.08 -10.41 -2.78
CA VAL A 251 -14.77 -9.40 -3.60
C VAL A 251 -15.98 -9.98 -4.36
N LYS A 252 -16.00 -11.28 -4.66
CA LYS A 252 -17.10 -11.90 -5.42
C LYS A 252 -18.48 -11.73 -4.79
N ASN A 253 -18.55 -11.65 -3.47
CA ASN A 253 -19.78 -11.57 -2.69
C ASN A 253 -20.12 -10.15 -2.21
N LEU A 254 -19.64 -9.12 -2.91
CA LEU A 254 -19.99 -7.71 -2.70
C LEU A 254 -21.21 -7.34 -3.55
#